data_a49f0db0559aa90bdd0c6aa12fb2352f
#
_entry.id   a49f0db0559aa90bdd0c6aa12fb2352f
#
_cell.length_a   1.000
_cell.length_b   1.000
_cell.length_c   1.000
_cell.angle_alpha   90.00
_cell.angle_beta   90.00
_cell.angle_gamma   90.00
#
_symmetry.space_group_name_H-M   'P 1'
#
loop_
_entity.id
_entity.type
_entity.pdbx_description
1 polymer ?
#
loop_
_entity_poly.entity_id
_entity_poly.type
_entity_poly.pdbx_seq_one_letter_code
_entity_poly.pdbx_strand_id
1 'polypeptide(L)'
;LNDLYRRVINRNNRLKRLLELNAPEIIVRNEKRMLQESVDALLDNGRRGRVITGTNKRPLKSLADMIKGKGGRFRQNLLGKRVDYSGRSVIVAGPNLKLHQCGLPKKMALELFKPFVYGKLENRELATTIKAAKKLVERETPEVWEVLDEVIREHPVLLNRAPTLHRLGLQAFEPKLIEGKAIQLHPLVCVAFNADFDGDQMAVHVPLTLEAQLEARALMMSTNNILSPADGSPIINPTQDVVLGLYYMTRDNANATGGGRVFSNPDEVLRAYETENLQVHTPVKVRIKDMNGDSSIQETTVGRTLIWRITPAEVGFENINNVLNKKLISKLVDISYRKAGLKKTVIFADQLMYCLLYT
;
A
#
# COMPACT_ATOMS: atom_id res chain seq x y z
N LEU A 1 -16.26 -35.55 -4.99
CA LEU A 1 -16.73 -35.71 -6.37
C LEU A 1 -16.77 -37.18 -6.80
N ASN A 2 -15.71 -37.96 -6.60
CA ASN A 2 -15.64 -39.37 -6.99
C ASN A 2 -16.80 -40.22 -6.41
N ASP A 3 -17.19 -39.99 -5.19
CA ASP A 3 -18.31 -40.71 -4.56
C ASP A 3 -19.66 -40.40 -5.24
N LEU A 4 -19.83 -39.18 -5.73
CA LEU A 4 -21.03 -38.80 -6.49
C LEU A 4 -21.06 -39.48 -7.86
N TYR A 5 -19.95 -39.53 -8.58
CA TYR A 5 -19.84 -40.32 -9.81
C TYR A 5 -20.12 -41.82 -9.57
N ARG A 6 -19.51 -42.39 -8.52
CA ARG A 6 -19.74 -43.78 -8.14
C ARG A 6 -21.21 -44.07 -7.89
N ARG A 7 -21.95 -43.17 -7.24
CA ARG A 7 -23.39 -43.30 -7.01
C ARG A 7 -24.17 -43.32 -8.33
N VAL A 8 -23.88 -42.41 -9.25
CA VAL A 8 -24.53 -42.39 -10.58
C VAL A 8 -24.29 -43.71 -11.33
N ILE A 9 -23.04 -44.19 -11.39
CA ILE A 9 -22.66 -45.43 -12.06
C ILE A 9 -23.40 -46.61 -11.41
N ASN A 10 -23.40 -46.74 -10.10
CA ASN A 10 -24.07 -47.83 -9.41
C ASN A 10 -25.57 -47.83 -9.64
N ARG A 11 -26.24 -46.67 -9.61
CA ARG A 11 -27.67 -46.53 -9.91
C ARG A 11 -27.96 -46.88 -11.37
N ASN A 12 -27.16 -46.42 -12.30
CA ASN A 12 -27.31 -46.73 -13.71
C ASN A 12 -27.16 -48.24 -13.97
N ASN A 13 -26.15 -48.90 -13.40
CA ASN A 13 -25.95 -50.35 -13.55
C ASN A 13 -27.11 -51.14 -12.94
N ARG A 14 -27.64 -50.70 -11.80
CA ARG A 14 -28.81 -51.32 -11.18
C ARG A 14 -30.05 -51.16 -12.08
N LEU A 15 -30.28 -49.99 -12.63
CA LEU A 15 -31.39 -49.75 -13.54
C LEU A 15 -31.29 -50.63 -14.80
N LYS A 16 -30.10 -50.78 -15.40
CA LYS A 16 -29.87 -51.68 -16.53
C LYS A 16 -30.26 -53.12 -16.21
N ARG A 17 -29.81 -53.68 -15.05
CA ARG A 17 -30.16 -55.02 -14.62
C ARG A 17 -31.66 -55.21 -14.42
N LEU A 18 -32.37 -54.21 -13.85
CA LEU A 18 -33.80 -54.26 -13.66
C LEU A 18 -34.58 -54.26 -14.99
N LEU A 19 -34.07 -53.55 -15.98
CA LEU A 19 -34.65 -53.56 -17.34
C LEU A 19 -34.43 -54.90 -18.06
N GLU A 20 -33.24 -55.49 -17.93
CA GLU A 20 -32.90 -56.83 -18.50
C GLU A 20 -33.76 -57.94 -17.85
N LEU A 21 -34.08 -57.79 -16.57
CA LEU A 21 -34.91 -58.77 -15.84
C LEU A 21 -36.40 -58.55 -15.98
N ASN A 22 -36.87 -57.59 -16.83
CA ASN A 22 -38.25 -57.19 -16.98
C ASN A 22 -38.99 -56.99 -15.64
N ALA A 23 -38.33 -56.26 -14.70
CA ALA A 23 -38.86 -55.99 -13.36
C ALA A 23 -40.16 -55.16 -13.46
N PRO A 24 -41.03 -55.22 -12.39
CA PRO A 24 -42.30 -54.45 -12.36
C PRO A 24 -42.04 -52.95 -12.57
N GLU A 25 -42.94 -52.32 -13.34
CA GLU A 25 -42.80 -50.90 -13.78
C GLU A 25 -42.64 -49.95 -12.59
N ILE A 26 -43.28 -50.19 -11.45
CA ILE A 26 -43.17 -49.40 -10.24
C ILE A 26 -41.71 -49.35 -9.73
N ILE A 27 -40.99 -50.47 -9.76
CA ILE A 27 -39.58 -50.60 -9.31
C ILE A 27 -38.68 -49.86 -10.31
N VAL A 28 -38.90 -50.04 -11.60
CA VAL A 28 -38.14 -49.36 -12.65
C VAL A 28 -38.33 -47.83 -12.57
N ARG A 29 -39.55 -47.36 -12.38
CA ARG A 29 -39.88 -45.93 -12.22
C ARG A 29 -39.19 -45.34 -10.96
N ASN A 30 -39.18 -46.08 -9.86
CA ASN A 30 -38.49 -45.63 -8.67
C ASN A 30 -36.96 -45.54 -8.82
N GLU A 31 -36.34 -46.54 -9.49
CA GLU A 31 -34.89 -46.51 -9.75
C GLU A 31 -34.51 -45.39 -10.75
N LYS A 32 -35.34 -45.10 -11.75
CA LYS A 32 -35.16 -43.93 -12.63
C LYS A 32 -35.15 -42.63 -11.82
N ARG A 33 -36.10 -42.48 -10.88
CA ARG A 33 -36.14 -41.31 -9.98
C ARG A 33 -34.87 -41.21 -9.11
N MET A 34 -34.37 -42.32 -8.56
CA MET A 34 -33.14 -42.32 -7.72
C MET A 34 -31.89 -42.07 -8.55
N LEU A 35 -31.87 -42.48 -9.83
CA LEU A 35 -30.80 -42.12 -10.77
C LEU A 35 -30.81 -40.64 -11.06
N GLN A 36 -31.98 -40.04 -11.29
CA GLN A 36 -32.15 -38.62 -11.50
C GLN A 36 -31.65 -37.81 -10.27
N GLU A 37 -32.03 -38.22 -9.07
CA GLU A 37 -31.54 -37.61 -7.82
C GLU A 37 -30.02 -37.69 -7.68
N SER A 38 -29.42 -38.79 -8.13
CA SER A 38 -27.95 -38.95 -8.10
C SER A 38 -27.25 -38.03 -9.10
N VAL A 39 -27.85 -37.84 -10.30
CA VAL A 39 -27.34 -36.90 -11.33
C VAL A 39 -27.51 -35.44 -10.84
N ASP A 40 -28.66 -35.10 -10.28
CA ASP A 40 -28.89 -33.76 -9.72
C ASP A 40 -27.87 -33.41 -8.63
N ALA A 41 -27.57 -34.38 -7.75
CA ALA A 41 -26.56 -34.21 -6.71
C ALA A 41 -25.13 -34.12 -7.26
N LEU A 42 -24.82 -34.81 -8.35
CA LEU A 42 -23.52 -34.69 -9.04
C LEU A 42 -23.32 -33.30 -9.62
N LEU A 43 -24.39 -32.72 -10.20
CA LEU A 43 -24.34 -31.39 -10.79
C LEU A 43 -24.32 -30.29 -9.72
N ASP A 44 -25.25 -30.32 -8.77
CA ASP A 44 -25.36 -29.31 -7.71
C ASP A 44 -25.94 -29.94 -6.44
N ASN A 45 -25.11 -30.45 -5.53
CA ASN A 45 -25.51 -31.14 -4.32
C ASN A 45 -26.19 -30.17 -3.35
N GLY A 46 -27.44 -30.47 -2.98
CA GLY A 46 -28.23 -29.68 -2.05
C GLY A 46 -29.15 -28.64 -2.71
N ARG A 47 -29.15 -28.52 -4.03
CA ARG A 47 -30.08 -27.64 -4.73
C ARG A 47 -31.50 -28.21 -4.78
N ARG A 48 -31.63 -29.54 -4.92
CA ARG A 48 -32.89 -30.27 -4.88
C ARG A 48 -32.80 -31.43 -3.90
N GLY A 49 -33.75 -31.57 -3.02
CA GLY A 49 -33.85 -32.68 -2.10
C GLY A 49 -32.81 -32.67 -0.99
N ARG A 50 -32.51 -33.86 -0.47
CA ARG A 50 -31.62 -34.06 0.65
C ARG A 50 -30.15 -33.96 0.24
N VAL A 51 -29.35 -33.17 0.99
CA VAL A 51 -27.92 -33.07 0.76
C VAL A 51 -27.25 -34.42 0.97
N ILE A 52 -26.45 -34.86 0.01
CA ILE A 52 -25.66 -36.10 0.12
C ILE A 52 -24.37 -35.77 0.90
N THR A 53 -24.16 -36.47 2.00
CA THR A 53 -23.01 -36.33 2.88
C THR A 53 -22.06 -37.53 2.78
N GLY A 54 -20.79 -37.28 3.05
CA GLY A 54 -19.78 -38.32 3.21
C GLY A 54 -19.80 -38.98 4.59
N THR A 55 -18.83 -39.86 4.86
CA THR A 55 -18.64 -40.59 6.16
C THR A 55 -18.56 -39.63 7.35
N ASN A 56 -17.98 -38.43 7.17
CA ASN A 56 -17.81 -37.41 8.19
C ASN A 56 -18.99 -36.43 8.28
N LYS A 57 -20.20 -36.79 7.81
CA LYS A 57 -21.39 -35.94 7.78
C LYS A 57 -21.21 -34.60 7.05
N ARG A 58 -20.11 -34.38 6.31
CA ARG A 58 -19.88 -33.20 5.50
C ARG A 58 -20.51 -33.38 4.12
N PRO A 59 -21.12 -32.32 3.53
CA PRO A 59 -21.63 -32.37 2.17
C PRO A 59 -20.53 -32.76 1.18
N LEU A 60 -20.86 -33.66 0.23
CA LEU A 60 -19.95 -34.00 -0.85
C LEU A 60 -19.90 -32.85 -1.85
N LYS A 61 -18.70 -32.52 -2.33
CA LYS A 61 -18.49 -31.47 -3.34
C LYS A 61 -19.04 -31.92 -4.69
N SER A 62 -19.99 -31.16 -5.23
CA SER A 62 -20.56 -31.33 -6.56
C SER A 62 -19.73 -30.60 -7.63
N LEU A 63 -20.10 -30.77 -8.92
CA LEU A 63 -19.49 -30.03 -10.04
C LEU A 63 -19.69 -28.50 -9.89
N ALA A 64 -20.87 -28.07 -9.45
CA ALA A 64 -21.15 -26.66 -9.19
C ALA A 64 -20.21 -26.08 -8.10
N ASP A 65 -19.95 -26.84 -7.04
CA ASP A 65 -19.05 -26.42 -5.94
C ASP A 65 -17.59 -26.30 -6.37
N MET A 66 -17.19 -27.01 -7.44
CA MET A 66 -15.85 -26.88 -8.01
C MET A 66 -15.66 -25.56 -8.76
N ILE A 67 -16.75 -24.92 -9.18
CA ILE A 67 -16.73 -23.70 -9.99
C ILE A 67 -17.12 -22.49 -9.14
N LYS A 68 -18.16 -22.62 -8.32
CA LYS A 68 -18.77 -21.55 -7.50
C LYS A 68 -18.05 -21.34 -6.18
N GLY A 69 -18.28 -20.17 -5.61
CA GLY A 69 -17.84 -19.84 -4.24
C GLY A 69 -16.36 -19.48 -4.09
N LYS A 70 -15.93 -19.29 -2.85
CA LYS A 70 -14.56 -18.86 -2.50
C LYS A 70 -13.49 -19.89 -2.87
N GLY A 71 -13.80 -21.18 -2.78
CA GLY A 71 -12.92 -22.29 -3.11
C GLY A 71 -13.10 -22.81 -4.54
N GLY A 72 -13.97 -22.17 -5.33
CA GLY A 72 -14.22 -22.56 -6.72
C GLY A 72 -13.18 -22.03 -7.68
N ARG A 73 -13.16 -22.63 -8.87
CA ARG A 73 -12.15 -22.39 -9.91
C ARG A 73 -12.10 -20.92 -10.34
N PHE A 74 -13.24 -20.24 -10.45
CA PHE A 74 -13.29 -18.82 -10.84
C PHE A 74 -12.56 -17.93 -9.86
N ARG A 75 -12.89 -17.99 -8.58
CA ARG A 75 -12.29 -17.09 -7.58
C ARG A 75 -10.87 -17.49 -7.16
N GLN A 76 -10.56 -18.76 -7.17
CA GLN A 76 -9.28 -19.27 -6.66
C GLN A 76 -8.17 -19.31 -7.74
N ASN A 77 -8.51 -19.51 -9.02
CA ASN A 77 -7.52 -19.76 -10.06
C ASN A 77 -7.63 -18.88 -11.30
N LEU A 78 -8.77 -18.23 -11.56
CA LEU A 78 -9.00 -17.44 -12.75
C LEU A 78 -8.99 -15.93 -12.47
N LEU A 79 -9.75 -15.46 -11.48
CA LEU A 79 -9.78 -14.05 -11.10
C LEU A 79 -8.52 -13.61 -10.34
N GLY A 80 -7.80 -14.53 -9.73
CA GLY A 80 -6.54 -14.30 -9.06
C GLY A 80 -5.77 -15.60 -8.89
N LYS A 81 -4.45 -15.50 -8.94
CA LYS A 81 -3.53 -16.64 -8.76
C LYS A 81 -2.52 -16.32 -7.67
N ARG A 82 -1.95 -17.33 -7.05
CA ARG A 82 -0.74 -17.18 -6.24
C ARG A 82 0.42 -16.93 -7.19
N VAL A 83 1.23 -15.93 -6.84
CA VAL A 83 2.38 -15.51 -7.67
C VAL A 83 3.67 -15.66 -6.88
N ASP A 84 4.76 -15.98 -7.59
CA ASP A 84 6.11 -16.01 -7.03
C ASP A 84 6.65 -14.58 -6.88
N TYR A 85 7.82 -14.44 -6.26
CA TYR A 85 8.48 -13.16 -5.98
C TYR A 85 7.57 -12.20 -5.24
N SER A 86 6.81 -12.72 -4.31
CA SER A 86 5.93 -11.97 -3.43
C SER A 86 6.07 -12.42 -1.99
N GLY A 87 5.93 -11.48 -1.07
CA GLY A 87 6.00 -11.72 0.36
C GLY A 87 4.94 -10.94 1.10
N ARG A 88 4.79 -11.20 2.38
CA ARG A 88 3.86 -10.49 3.24
C ARG A 88 4.48 -10.25 4.60
N SER A 89 4.31 -9.04 5.15
CA SER A 89 4.72 -8.72 6.51
C SER A 89 3.83 -7.66 7.15
N VAL A 90 3.98 -7.48 8.45
CA VAL A 90 3.34 -6.41 9.22
C VAL A 90 3.94 -5.07 8.79
N ILE A 91 3.13 -4.01 8.82
CA ILE A 91 3.57 -2.64 8.54
C ILE A 91 3.78 -1.84 9.82
N VAL A 92 4.75 -0.94 9.77
CA VAL A 92 5.03 0.05 10.82
C VAL A 92 5.26 1.42 10.19
N ALA A 93 5.08 2.48 10.97
CA ALA A 93 5.35 3.82 10.50
C ALA A 93 6.84 4.03 10.19
N GLY A 94 7.13 4.66 9.06
CA GLY A 94 8.47 5.06 8.64
C GLY A 94 8.54 6.57 8.43
N PRO A 95 8.63 7.39 9.51
CA PRO A 95 8.61 8.84 9.39
C PRO A 95 9.83 9.42 8.65
N ASN A 96 10.95 8.69 8.64
CA ASN A 96 12.19 9.11 7.98
C ASN A 96 12.24 8.74 6.48
N LEU A 97 11.20 8.12 5.95
CA LEU A 97 11.10 7.78 4.53
C LEU A 97 10.57 8.97 3.74
N LYS A 98 10.98 9.07 2.49
CA LYS A 98 10.35 9.98 1.52
C LYS A 98 9.09 9.32 0.97
N LEU A 99 8.16 10.12 0.42
CA LEU A 99 6.87 9.64 -0.09
C LEU A 99 6.99 8.50 -1.10
N HIS A 100 8.04 8.49 -1.93
CA HIS A 100 8.31 7.44 -2.92
C HIS A 100 9.04 6.21 -2.35
N GLN A 101 9.44 6.22 -1.07
CA GLN A 101 10.23 5.16 -0.46
C GLN A 101 9.40 4.25 0.45
N CYS A 102 9.80 2.99 0.55
CA CYS A 102 9.34 2.06 1.57
C CYS A 102 10.55 1.38 2.22
N GLY A 103 10.43 1.09 3.51
CA GLY A 103 11.43 0.30 4.22
C GLY A 103 11.15 -1.19 4.07
N LEU A 104 12.06 -1.93 3.43
CA LEU A 104 11.93 -3.36 3.22
C LEU A 104 12.92 -4.12 4.12
N PRO A 105 12.48 -5.10 4.93
CA PRO A 105 13.37 -5.93 5.73
C PRO A 105 14.44 -6.62 4.88
N LYS A 106 15.72 -6.53 5.27
CA LYS A 106 16.84 -7.09 4.52
C LYS A 106 16.66 -8.56 4.15
N LYS A 107 16.20 -9.39 5.09
CA LYS A 107 15.99 -10.83 4.85
C LYS A 107 14.87 -11.09 3.86
N MET A 108 13.79 -10.31 3.93
CA MET A 108 12.69 -10.39 2.95
C MET A 108 13.17 -9.95 1.56
N ALA A 109 13.91 -8.84 1.50
CA ALA A 109 14.48 -8.35 0.25
C ALA A 109 15.40 -9.39 -0.40
N LEU A 110 16.29 -10.02 0.36
CA LEU A 110 17.17 -11.06 -0.14
C LEU A 110 16.40 -12.23 -0.75
N GLU A 111 15.32 -12.66 -0.11
CA GLU A 111 14.47 -13.76 -0.62
C GLU A 111 13.74 -13.37 -1.91
N LEU A 112 13.18 -12.16 -1.97
CA LEU A 112 12.41 -11.67 -3.11
C LEU A 112 13.30 -11.40 -4.35
N PHE A 113 14.52 -10.89 -4.14
CA PHE A 113 15.43 -10.49 -5.21
C PHE A 113 16.48 -11.56 -5.56
N LYS A 114 16.34 -12.80 -5.04
CA LYS A 114 17.28 -13.89 -5.29
C LYS A 114 17.76 -14.03 -6.75
N PRO A 115 16.90 -14.05 -7.77
CA PRO A 115 17.36 -14.24 -9.16
C PRO A 115 18.26 -13.10 -9.63
N PHE A 116 17.94 -11.87 -9.26
CA PHE A 116 18.71 -10.69 -9.63
C PHE A 116 20.07 -10.67 -8.92
N VAL A 117 20.09 -11.08 -7.65
CA VAL A 117 21.33 -11.20 -6.88
C VAL A 117 22.24 -12.28 -7.45
N TYR A 118 21.69 -13.45 -7.85
CA TYR A 118 22.48 -14.51 -8.48
C TYR A 118 23.13 -14.04 -9.79
N GLY A 119 22.35 -13.43 -10.68
CA GLY A 119 22.88 -12.89 -11.94
C GLY A 119 23.94 -11.81 -11.72
N LYS A 120 23.77 -10.96 -10.71
CA LYS A 120 24.74 -9.90 -10.42
C LYS A 120 26.04 -10.45 -9.79
N LEU A 121 25.93 -11.47 -8.92
CA LEU A 121 27.09 -12.17 -8.35
C LEU A 121 27.92 -12.87 -9.44
N GLU A 122 27.27 -13.45 -10.43
CA GLU A 122 27.92 -14.08 -11.58
C GLU A 122 28.60 -13.03 -12.47
N ASN A 123 27.91 -11.92 -12.78
CA ASN A 123 28.45 -10.82 -13.58
C ASN A 123 29.65 -10.11 -12.91
N ARG A 124 29.75 -10.14 -11.59
CA ARG A 124 30.89 -9.59 -10.81
C ARG A 124 32.01 -10.61 -10.59
N GLU A 125 31.89 -11.81 -11.18
CA GLU A 125 32.87 -12.91 -11.02
C GLU A 125 33.06 -13.39 -9.56
N LEU A 126 32.15 -12.99 -8.64
CA LEU A 126 32.15 -13.44 -7.24
C LEU A 126 31.70 -14.90 -7.11
N ALA A 127 30.94 -15.37 -8.11
CA ALA A 127 30.50 -16.76 -8.21
C ALA A 127 30.64 -17.25 -9.66
N THR A 128 31.34 -18.35 -9.87
CA THR A 128 31.55 -18.95 -11.20
C THR A 128 30.37 -19.78 -11.67
N THR A 129 29.45 -20.16 -10.78
CA THR A 129 28.28 -20.98 -11.08
C THR A 129 27.11 -20.56 -10.21
N ILE A 130 25.89 -20.75 -10.71
CA ILE A 130 24.64 -20.51 -9.96
C ILE A 130 24.61 -21.28 -8.62
N LYS A 131 25.22 -22.48 -8.59
CA LYS A 131 25.30 -23.28 -7.37
C LYS A 131 26.23 -22.64 -6.33
N ALA A 132 27.32 -22.01 -6.76
CA ALA A 132 28.21 -21.25 -5.89
C ALA A 132 27.51 -19.98 -5.38
N ALA A 133 26.85 -19.23 -6.27
CA ALA A 133 26.06 -18.05 -5.91
C ALA A 133 24.98 -18.39 -4.85
N LYS A 134 24.25 -19.49 -5.04
CA LYS A 134 23.27 -19.97 -4.06
C LYS A 134 23.87 -20.21 -2.67
N LYS A 135 25.06 -20.85 -2.59
CA LYS A 135 25.74 -21.07 -1.31
C LYS A 135 26.20 -19.77 -0.65
N LEU A 136 26.65 -18.77 -1.42
CA LEU A 136 27.01 -17.46 -0.89
C LEU A 136 25.80 -16.75 -0.30
N VAL A 137 24.67 -16.76 -1.00
CA VAL A 137 23.42 -16.17 -0.52
C VAL A 137 22.89 -16.87 0.72
N GLU A 138 22.95 -18.21 0.80
CA GLU A 138 22.57 -18.99 1.99
C GLU A 138 23.47 -18.68 3.21
N ARG A 139 24.71 -18.27 3.00
CA ARG A 139 25.65 -17.87 4.06
C ARG A 139 25.51 -16.40 4.46
N GLU A 140 24.70 -15.63 3.75
CA GLU A 140 24.48 -14.19 4.00
C GLU A 140 25.82 -13.42 4.11
N THR A 141 26.77 -13.63 3.17
CA THR A 141 28.08 -12.98 3.20
C THR A 141 27.97 -11.46 2.97
N PRO A 142 28.95 -10.63 3.45
CA PRO A 142 28.91 -9.18 3.28
C PRO A 142 28.77 -8.74 1.81
N GLU A 143 29.41 -9.43 0.89
CA GLU A 143 29.36 -9.15 -0.55
C GLU A 143 27.91 -9.29 -1.11
N VAL A 144 27.15 -10.22 -0.56
CA VAL A 144 25.73 -10.43 -0.95
C VAL A 144 24.88 -9.22 -0.56
N TRP A 145 25.15 -8.61 0.59
CA TRP A 145 24.43 -7.41 1.04
C TRP A 145 24.75 -6.18 0.18
N GLU A 146 26.01 -6.02 -0.24
CA GLU A 146 26.42 -4.95 -1.15
C GLU A 146 25.75 -5.11 -2.52
N VAL A 147 25.74 -6.34 -3.06
CA VAL A 147 25.08 -6.65 -4.32
C VAL A 147 23.57 -6.44 -4.22
N LEU A 148 22.95 -6.82 -3.11
CA LEU A 148 21.54 -6.61 -2.87
C LEU A 148 21.19 -5.11 -2.85
N ASP A 149 21.98 -4.27 -2.17
CA ASP A 149 21.76 -2.82 -2.14
C ASP A 149 21.85 -2.21 -3.55
N GLU A 150 22.80 -2.67 -4.38
CA GLU A 150 22.91 -2.24 -5.77
C GLU A 150 21.70 -2.67 -6.62
N VAL A 151 21.25 -3.92 -6.48
CA VAL A 151 20.08 -4.45 -7.22
C VAL A 151 18.81 -3.70 -6.89
N ILE A 152 18.62 -3.38 -5.62
CA ILE A 152 17.39 -2.73 -5.13
C ILE A 152 17.32 -1.25 -5.54
N ARG A 153 18.46 -0.57 -5.68
CA ARG A 153 18.54 0.88 -5.82
C ARG A 153 17.69 1.46 -6.95
N GLU A 154 17.45 0.73 -8.01
CA GLU A 154 16.64 1.19 -9.15
C GLU A 154 15.43 0.28 -9.46
N HIS A 155 15.16 -0.69 -8.60
CA HIS A 155 14.11 -1.67 -8.81
C HIS A 155 12.89 -1.38 -7.94
N PRO A 156 11.80 -0.82 -8.50
CA PRO A 156 10.61 -0.53 -7.72
C PRO A 156 9.93 -1.81 -7.25
N VAL A 157 9.31 -1.77 -6.08
CA VAL A 157 8.45 -2.84 -5.56
C VAL A 157 7.01 -2.35 -5.46
N LEU A 158 6.06 -3.27 -5.62
CA LEU A 158 4.65 -2.99 -5.47
C LEU A 158 4.20 -3.39 -4.07
N LEU A 159 3.58 -2.47 -3.34
CA LEU A 159 2.92 -2.75 -2.07
C LEU A 159 1.42 -2.80 -2.28
N ASN A 160 0.78 -3.80 -1.67
CA ASN A 160 -0.66 -3.99 -1.71
C ASN A 160 -1.21 -4.27 -0.31
N ARG A 161 -2.32 -3.62 0.03
CA ARG A 161 -3.11 -3.95 1.22
C ARG A 161 -4.46 -4.54 0.82
N ALA A 162 -4.80 -5.71 1.33
CA ALA A 162 -6.13 -6.29 1.18
C ALA A 162 -7.08 -5.74 2.27
N PRO A 163 -8.35 -5.44 1.95
CA PRO A 163 -8.98 -5.54 0.63
C PRO A 163 -8.59 -4.37 -0.29
N THR A 164 -8.29 -4.67 -1.56
CA THR A 164 -8.01 -3.63 -2.56
C THR A 164 -9.32 -3.06 -3.10
N LEU A 165 -9.77 -1.94 -2.52
CA LEU A 165 -11.06 -1.32 -2.85
C LEU A 165 -11.00 -0.43 -4.09
N HIS A 166 -9.84 0.16 -4.36
CA HIS A 166 -9.60 1.06 -5.48
C HIS A 166 -8.14 0.94 -5.96
N ARG A 167 -7.82 1.55 -7.10
CA ARG A 167 -6.50 1.43 -7.74
C ARG A 167 -5.32 1.85 -6.84
N LEU A 168 -5.54 2.78 -5.91
CA LEU A 168 -4.49 3.25 -4.99
C LEU A 168 -4.18 2.28 -3.84
N GLY A 169 -4.93 1.18 -3.72
CA GLY A 169 -4.60 0.06 -2.84
C GLY A 169 -3.42 -0.80 -3.35
N LEU A 170 -2.87 -0.47 -4.51
CA LEU A 170 -1.66 -1.04 -5.08
C LEU A 170 -0.79 0.11 -5.63
N GLN A 171 0.37 0.36 -5.01
CA GLN A 171 1.27 1.43 -5.39
C GLN A 171 2.71 0.93 -5.45
N ALA A 172 3.54 1.58 -6.28
CA ALA A 172 4.96 1.32 -6.40
C ALA A 172 5.76 2.23 -5.46
N PHE A 173 6.84 1.67 -4.92
CA PHE A 173 7.79 2.35 -4.05
C PHE A 173 9.22 1.94 -4.40
N GLU A 174 10.17 2.82 -4.14
CA GLU A 174 11.59 2.47 -4.13
C GLU A 174 11.94 1.86 -2.77
N PRO A 175 12.41 0.60 -2.73
CA PRO A 175 12.73 -0.05 -1.47
C PRO A 175 14.04 0.49 -0.89
N LYS A 176 14.04 0.71 0.42
CA LYS A 176 15.22 1.00 1.24
C LYS A 176 15.39 -0.15 2.24
N LEU A 177 16.59 -0.70 2.31
CA LEU A 177 16.88 -1.79 3.25
C LEU A 177 16.83 -1.31 4.68
N ILE A 178 16.11 -2.03 5.50
CA ILE A 178 15.99 -1.77 6.94
C ILE A 178 16.26 -3.04 7.76
N GLU A 179 16.72 -2.85 8.98
CA GLU A 179 16.79 -3.93 9.95
C GLU A 179 15.39 -4.23 10.52
N GLY A 180 15.19 -5.46 10.97
CA GLY A 180 13.92 -5.91 11.53
C GLY A 180 13.13 -6.83 10.62
N LYS A 181 11.83 -7.00 10.91
CA LYS A 181 10.93 -7.93 10.20
C LYS A 181 9.70 -7.25 9.62
N ALA A 182 9.42 -6.01 10.01
CA ALA A 182 8.25 -5.25 9.58
C ALA A 182 8.60 -4.33 8.41
N ILE A 183 7.65 -4.11 7.50
CA ILE A 183 7.77 -3.16 6.40
C ILE A 183 7.52 -1.76 6.95
N GLN A 184 8.39 -0.81 6.65
CA GLN A 184 8.15 0.59 6.98
C GLN A 184 7.39 1.27 5.83
N LEU A 185 6.30 1.93 6.19
CA LEU A 185 5.43 2.64 5.26
C LEU A 185 5.40 4.13 5.62
N HIS A 186 5.44 4.98 4.58
CA HIS A 186 5.31 6.42 4.77
C HIS A 186 3.90 6.78 5.29
N PRO A 187 3.77 7.58 6.35
CA PRO A 187 2.46 7.87 6.96
C PRO A 187 1.43 8.50 6.01
N LEU A 188 1.85 9.35 5.08
CA LEU A 188 0.94 10.03 4.14
C LEU A 188 0.25 9.09 3.14
N VAL A 189 0.77 7.89 2.87
CA VAL A 189 0.13 6.92 1.98
C VAL A 189 -0.88 6.01 2.69
N CYS A 190 -0.94 6.05 4.02
CA CYS A 190 -1.86 5.22 4.80
C CYS A 190 -3.33 5.44 4.42
N VAL A 191 -3.72 6.69 4.13
CA VAL A 191 -5.09 7.03 3.68
C VAL A 191 -5.42 6.33 2.37
N ALA A 192 -4.49 6.31 1.40
CA ALA A 192 -4.67 5.66 0.11
C ALA A 192 -4.85 4.14 0.24
N PHE A 193 -4.12 3.50 1.15
CA PHE A 193 -4.24 2.07 1.44
C PHE A 193 -5.35 1.73 2.43
N ASN A 194 -5.98 2.74 3.06
CA ASN A 194 -6.84 2.57 4.23
C ASN A 194 -6.16 1.69 5.30
N ALA A 195 -4.88 1.95 5.56
CA ALA A 195 -4.02 1.19 6.46
C ALA A 195 -3.81 1.94 7.78
N ASP A 196 -3.72 1.16 8.85
CA ASP A 196 -3.31 1.61 10.17
C ASP A 196 -2.17 0.72 10.70
N PHE A 197 -1.52 1.16 11.77
CA PHE A 197 -0.36 0.46 12.33
C PHE A 197 -0.68 -0.39 13.56
N ASP A 198 -1.91 -0.92 13.61
CA ASP A 198 -2.41 -1.76 14.71
C ASP A 198 -2.10 -3.26 14.53
N GLY A 199 -1.32 -3.64 13.54
CA GLY A 199 -0.98 -5.02 13.17
C GLY A 199 -1.38 -5.38 11.74
N ASP A 200 -1.76 -4.40 10.94
CA ASP A 200 -2.04 -4.57 9.52
C ASP A 200 -0.83 -5.17 8.78
N GLN A 201 -1.13 -5.99 7.79
CA GLN A 201 -0.14 -6.62 6.93
C GLN A 201 -0.31 -6.14 5.50
N MET A 202 0.81 -5.99 4.80
CA MET A 202 0.84 -5.67 3.38
C MET A 202 1.62 -6.73 2.60
N ALA A 203 1.19 -6.97 1.37
CA ALA A 203 1.91 -7.79 0.41
C ALA A 203 2.91 -6.94 -0.36
N VAL A 204 4.08 -7.54 -0.64
CA VAL A 204 5.13 -6.97 -1.49
C VAL A 204 5.26 -7.83 -2.74
N HIS A 205 5.32 -7.21 -3.91
CA HIS A 205 5.54 -7.88 -5.17
C HIS A 205 6.70 -7.23 -5.92
N VAL A 206 7.53 -8.05 -6.56
CA VAL A 206 8.67 -7.58 -7.34
C VAL A 206 8.33 -7.70 -8.82
N PRO A 207 8.28 -6.59 -9.59
CA PRO A 207 8.17 -6.65 -11.04
C PRO A 207 9.43 -7.30 -11.63
N LEU A 208 9.27 -8.32 -12.48
CA LEU A 208 10.40 -9.09 -12.99
C LEU A 208 10.92 -8.53 -14.31
N THR A 209 10.03 -8.12 -15.23
CA THR A 209 10.43 -7.64 -16.55
C THR A 209 10.70 -6.13 -16.53
N LEU A 210 11.51 -5.68 -17.48
CA LEU A 210 11.83 -4.26 -17.62
C LEU A 210 10.59 -3.41 -17.92
N GLU A 211 9.68 -3.94 -18.73
CA GLU A 211 8.42 -3.29 -19.06
C GLU A 211 7.56 -3.08 -17.81
N ALA A 212 7.43 -4.12 -16.96
CA ALA A 212 6.69 -4.03 -15.71
C ALA A 212 7.32 -3.03 -14.73
N GLN A 213 8.65 -2.93 -14.68
CA GLN A 213 9.36 -1.94 -13.87
C GLN A 213 9.11 -0.51 -14.38
N LEU A 214 9.10 -0.32 -15.71
CA LEU A 214 8.80 0.98 -16.32
C LEU A 214 7.34 1.40 -16.06
N GLU A 215 6.38 0.47 -16.18
CA GLU A 215 4.99 0.74 -15.81
C GLU A 215 4.85 1.10 -14.34
N ALA A 216 5.51 0.35 -13.44
CA ALA A 216 5.52 0.65 -12.02
C ALA A 216 6.05 2.06 -11.74
N ARG A 217 7.15 2.48 -12.37
CA ARG A 217 7.71 3.83 -12.22
C ARG A 217 6.83 4.91 -12.82
N ALA A 218 6.34 4.72 -14.03
CA ALA A 218 5.62 5.77 -14.75
C ALA A 218 4.19 5.99 -14.24
N LEU A 219 3.48 4.91 -13.88
CA LEU A 219 2.06 4.96 -13.57
C LEU A 219 1.73 4.70 -12.10
N MET A 220 2.48 3.81 -11.43
CA MET A 220 2.09 3.29 -10.13
C MET A 220 2.86 3.88 -8.95
N MET A 221 3.90 4.70 -9.18
CA MET A 221 4.62 5.36 -8.08
C MET A 221 3.68 6.18 -7.21
N SER A 222 3.88 6.09 -5.90
CA SER A 222 3.10 6.85 -4.91
C SER A 222 3.11 8.36 -5.17
N THR A 223 4.24 8.88 -5.66
CA THR A 223 4.38 10.29 -6.04
C THR A 223 3.53 10.72 -7.21
N ASN A 224 3.16 9.81 -8.11
CA ASN A 224 2.30 10.10 -9.26
C ASN A 224 0.79 10.00 -8.90
N ASN A 225 0.47 9.41 -7.75
CA ASN A 225 -0.90 9.13 -7.32
C ASN A 225 -1.31 10.04 -6.15
N ILE A 226 -1.22 11.36 -6.33
CA ILE A 226 -1.55 12.36 -5.31
C ILE A 226 -3.04 12.58 -5.19
N LEU A 227 -3.78 12.51 -6.30
CA LEU A 227 -5.21 12.80 -6.35
C LEU A 227 -6.06 11.55 -6.24
N SER A 228 -7.18 11.69 -5.54
CA SER A 228 -8.22 10.66 -5.48
C SER A 228 -8.90 10.50 -6.85
N PRO A 229 -9.07 9.27 -7.35
CA PRO A 229 -9.78 9.04 -8.61
C PRO A 229 -11.29 9.29 -8.52
N ALA A 230 -11.85 9.42 -7.30
CA ALA A 230 -13.29 9.61 -7.09
C ALA A 230 -13.71 11.07 -7.30
N ASP A 231 -12.99 12.01 -6.72
CA ASP A 231 -13.35 13.42 -6.65
C ASP A 231 -12.23 14.40 -7.05
N GLY A 232 -11.04 13.88 -7.35
CA GLY A 232 -9.88 14.70 -7.70
C GLY A 232 -9.30 15.50 -6.54
N SER A 233 -9.72 15.25 -5.30
CA SER A 233 -9.12 15.86 -4.11
C SER A 233 -7.78 15.20 -3.78
N PRO A 234 -6.84 15.91 -3.12
CA PRO A 234 -5.59 15.29 -2.67
C PRO A 234 -5.86 14.15 -1.68
N ILE A 235 -5.24 12.99 -1.92
CA ILE A 235 -5.33 11.84 -1.01
C ILE A 235 -4.16 11.79 -0.01
N ILE A 236 -3.02 12.41 -0.34
CA ILE A 236 -1.84 12.51 0.53
C ILE A 236 -2.01 13.61 1.58
N ASN A 237 -3.10 13.55 2.31
CA ASN A 237 -3.35 14.53 3.37
C ASN A 237 -2.77 14.03 4.70
N PRO A 238 -2.09 14.92 5.46
CA PRO A 238 -1.73 14.64 6.84
C PRO A 238 -2.93 14.24 7.68
N THR A 239 -2.74 13.29 8.58
CA THR A 239 -3.78 12.79 9.50
C THR A 239 -3.22 12.68 10.92
N GLN A 240 -4.11 12.51 11.91
CA GLN A 240 -3.77 12.22 13.30
C GLN A 240 -2.78 13.25 13.89
N ASP A 241 -1.65 12.78 14.39
CA ASP A 241 -0.64 13.59 15.11
C ASP A 241 -0.06 14.71 14.25
N VAL A 242 0.05 14.50 12.93
CA VAL A 242 0.54 15.53 12.00
C VAL A 242 -0.39 16.74 11.95
N VAL A 243 -1.70 16.50 11.92
CA VAL A 243 -2.70 17.60 11.95
C VAL A 243 -2.66 18.32 13.29
N LEU A 244 -2.52 17.57 14.39
CA LEU A 244 -2.45 18.14 15.74
C LEU A 244 -1.20 19.02 15.90
N GLY A 245 -0.04 18.54 15.44
CA GLY A 245 1.20 19.29 15.48
C GLY A 245 1.17 20.56 14.64
N LEU A 246 0.65 20.50 13.42
CA LEU A 246 0.47 21.69 12.56
C LEU A 246 -0.53 22.69 13.17
N TYR A 247 -1.60 22.21 13.77
CA TYR A 247 -2.54 23.06 14.50
C TYR A 247 -1.86 23.75 15.69
N TYR A 248 -1.12 22.99 16.51
CA TYR A 248 -0.37 23.54 17.64
C TYR A 248 0.64 24.59 17.18
N MET A 249 1.43 24.28 16.17
CA MET A 249 2.47 25.15 15.63
C MET A 249 1.93 26.48 15.07
N THR A 250 0.71 26.48 14.54
CA THR A 250 0.09 27.68 13.91
C THR A 250 -0.78 28.50 14.84
N ARG A 251 -0.96 28.08 16.10
CA ARG A 251 -1.66 28.90 17.12
C ARG A 251 -0.84 30.15 17.49
N ASP A 252 -1.54 31.16 17.85
CA ASP A 252 -0.99 32.41 18.43
C ASP A 252 -1.14 32.43 19.92
N ASN A 253 -0.16 33.04 20.61
CA ASN A 253 -0.21 33.34 22.05
C ASN A 253 0.29 34.76 22.25
N ALA A 254 -0.64 35.65 22.57
CA ALA A 254 -0.33 37.05 22.81
C ALA A 254 0.66 37.30 23.97
N ASN A 255 0.74 36.34 24.92
CA ASN A 255 1.59 36.44 26.10
C ASN A 255 2.96 35.75 25.91
N ALA A 256 3.29 35.28 24.68
CA ALA A 256 4.56 34.64 24.42
C ALA A 256 5.73 35.62 24.48
N THR A 257 6.87 35.16 24.98
CA THR A 257 8.10 35.98 25.14
C THR A 257 8.62 36.42 23.76
N GLY A 258 9.04 37.69 23.64
CA GLY A 258 9.65 38.24 22.43
C GLY A 258 8.67 38.76 21.39
N GLY A 259 7.37 38.93 21.74
CA GLY A 259 6.35 39.42 20.81
C GLY A 259 6.59 40.82 20.26
N GLY A 260 6.06 41.08 19.04
CA GLY A 260 6.08 42.37 18.37
C GLY A 260 7.38 42.73 17.65
N ARG A 261 8.38 41.87 17.64
CA ARG A 261 9.64 42.10 16.89
C ARG A 261 9.41 42.07 15.38
N VAL A 262 10.21 42.89 14.66
CA VAL A 262 10.17 42.98 13.18
C VAL A 262 11.41 42.30 12.62
N PHE A 263 11.21 41.42 11.63
CA PHE A 263 12.27 40.67 10.95
C PHE A 263 12.30 40.96 9.45
N SER A 264 13.52 40.99 8.88
CA SER A 264 13.72 41.32 7.47
C SER A 264 13.39 40.16 6.54
N ASN A 265 13.47 38.93 7.03
CA ASN A 265 13.16 37.73 6.22
C ASN A 265 12.80 36.53 7.14
N PRO A 266 12.21 35.44 6.57
CA PRO A 266 11.88 34.24 7.34
C PRO A 266 13.08 33.50 7.94
N ASP A 267 14.27 33.60 7.35
CA ASP A 267 15.48 32.93 7.85
C ASP A 267 16.01 33.60 9.12
N GLU A 268 15.80 34.90 9.29
CA GLU A 268 16.12 35.63 10.52
C GLU A 268 15.23 35.18 11.68
N VAL A 269 13.94 34.91 11.40
CA VAL A 269 13.01 34.36 12.40
C VAL A 269 13.48 32.98 12.87
N LEU A 270 13.92 32.11 11.93
CA LEU A 270 14.44 30.80 12.28
C LEU A 270 15.65 30.87 13.21
N ARG A 271 16.63 31.73 12.88
CA ARG A 271 17.83 31.95 13.72
C ARG A 271 17.45 32.44 15.12
N ALA A 272 16.50 33.38 15.22
CA ALA A 272 16.02 33.88 16.50
C ALA A 272 15.25 32.79 17.29
N TYR A 273 14.59 31.89 16.63
CA TYR A 273 13.95 30.72 17.26
C TYR A 273 14.99 29.67 17.71
N GLU A 274 15.97 29.34 16.91
CA GLU A 274 17.07 28.41 17.26
C GLU A 274 17.93 28.90 18.42
N THR A 275 18.03 30.21 18.60
CA THR A 275 18.72 30.83 19.77
C THR A 275 17.84 30.97 21.02
N GLU A 276 16.66 30.33 21.03
CA GLU A 276 15.68 30.35 22.14
C GLU A 276 15.18 31.73 22.54
N ASN A 277 15.37 32.73 21.67
CA ASN A 277 14.88 34.12 21.93
C ASN A 277 13.39 34.30 21.62
N LEU A 278 12.76 33.30 20.93
CA LEU A 278 11.38 33.29 20.51
C LEU A 278 10.75 31.91 20.77
N GLN A 279 9.47 31.93 21.08
CA GLN A 279 8.65 30.72 21.13
C GLN A 279 7.89 30.53 19.80
N VAL A 280 7.47 29.30 19.50
CA VAL A 280 6.73 28.96 18.27
C VAL A 280 5.46 29.80 18.08
N HIS A 281 4.78 30.12 19.17
CA HIS A 281 3.52 30.88 19.20
C HIS A 281 3.68 32.39 19.27
N THR A 282 4.92 32.90 19.29
CA THR A 282 5.20 34.33 19.44
C THR A 282 4.72 35.09 18.21
N PRO A 283 3.88 36.14 18.37
CA PRO A 283 3.49 37.00 17.26
C PRO A 283 4.67 37.88 16.81
N VAL A 284 4.96 37.89 15.52
CA VAL A 284 6.07 38.60 14.91
C VAL A 284 5.63 39.32 13.63
N LYS A 285 6.37 40.34 13.22
CA LYS A 285 6.18 41.03 11.93
C LYS A 285 7.34 40.63 11.00
N VAL A 286 7.03 40.05 9.88
CA VAL A 286 8.04 39.54 8.94
C VAL A 286 7.81 40.13 7.55
N ARG A 287 8.90 40.57 6.93
CA ARG A 287 8.86 40.97 5.52
C ARG A 287 8.87 39.71 4.65
N ILE A 288 7.78 39.53 3.91
CA ILE A 288 7.57 38.42 3.00
C ILE A 288 7.60 38.92 1.58
N LYS A 289 8.29 38.20 0.70
CA LYS A 289 8.31 38.46 -0.74
C LYS A 289 7.22 37.63 -1.40
N ASP A 290 6.35 38.30 -2.15
CA ASP A 290 5.36 37.65 -3.00
C ASP A 290 5.97 37.19 -4.34
N MET A 291 5.25 36.38 -5.11
CA MET A 291 5.69 35.92 -6.42
C MET A 291 6.06 37.06 -7.40
N ASN A 292 5.41 38.21 -7.28
CA ASN A 292 5.65 39.37 -8.11
C ASN A 292 6.91 40.14 -7.72
N GLY A 293 7.61 39.73 -6.65
CA GLY A 293 8.78 40.40 -6.12
C GLY A 293 8.48 41.53 -5.14
N ASP A 294 7.20 41.85 -4.93
CA ASP A 294 6.77 42.86 -3.96
C ASP A 294 6.99 42.33 -2.54
N SER A 295 7.56 43.18 -1.70
CA SER A 295 7.79 42.81 -0.29
C SER A 295 6.88 43.60 0.62
N SER A 296 6.07 42.88 1.41
CA SER A 296 5.17 43.46 2.42
C SER A 296 5.52 42.96 3.81
N ILE A 297 5.31 43.82 4.83
CA ILE A 297 5.44 43.39 6.21
C ILE A 297 4.10 42.80 6.64
N GLN A 298 4.13 41.52 7.02
CA GLN A 298 2.96 40.76 7.45
C GLN A 298 3.03 40.44 8.92
N GLU A 299 1.91 40.60 9.63
CA GLU A 299 1.77 40.14 11.01
C GLU A 299 1.47 38.64 11.00
N THR A 300 2.27 37.86 11.74
CA THR A 300 2.20 36.40 11.73
C THR A 300 2.78 35.85 13.05
N THR A 301 2.92 34.53 13.13
CA THR A 301 3.62 33.82 14.21
C THR A 301 4.89 33.15 13.73
N VAL A 302 5.81 32.87 14.65
CA VAL A 302 7.03 32.14 14.33
C VAL A 302 6.70 30.81 13.63
N GLY A 303 5.78 30.02 14.15
CA GLY A 303 5.38 28.74 13.58
C GLY A 303 4.83 28.83 12.14
N ARG A 304 3.99 29.83 11.84
CA ARG A 304 3.50 30.06 10.47
C ARG A 304 4.63 30.46 9.52
N THR A 305 5.60 31.23 10.00
CA THR A 305 6.79 31.60 9.24
C THR A 305 7.66 30.37 8.92
N LEU A 306 7.83 29.45 9.84
CA LEU A 306 8.55 28.19 9.63
C LEU A 306 7.86 27.33 8.56
N ILE A 307 6.54 27.24 8.58
CA ILE A 307 5.76 26.53 7.54
C ILE A 307 5.89 27.24 6.18
N TRP A 308 5.86 28.57 6.14
CA TRP A 308 6.06 29.33 4.91
C TRP A 308 7.40 29.00 4.22
N ARG A 309 8.44 28.82 4.97
CA ARG A 309 9.78 28.53 4.47
C ARG A 309 9.84 27.23 3.65
N ILE A 310 9.03 26.23 4.01
CA ILE A 310 8.95 24.96 3.30
C ILE A 310 7.90 24.95 2.19
N THR A 311 7.05 25.98 2.14
CA THR A 311 5.94 26.06 1.21
C THR A 311 6.43 26.65 -0.13
N PRO A 312 6.01 26.09 -1.28
CA PRO A 312 6.28 26.70 -2.56
C PRO A 312 5.71 28.12 -2.65
N ALA A 313 6.50 29.07 -3.15
CA ALA A 313 6.11 30.49 -3.22
C ALA A 313 4.80 30.73 -4.00
N GLU A 314 4.49 29.84 -4.95
CA GLU A 314 3.28 29.88 -5.77
C GLU A 314 1.98 29.73 -4.99
N VAL A 315 2.05 29.22 -3.76
CA VAL A 315 0.87 28.99 -2.90
C VAL A 315 0.34 30.31 -2.35
N GLY A 316 1.21 31.28 -2.06
CA GLY A 316 0.87 32.56 -1.44
C GLY A 316 0.80 32.49 0.08
N PHE A 317 1.38 33.50 0.76
CA PHE A 317 1.44 33.53 2.23
C PHE A 317 0.08 33.62 2.92
N GLU A 318 -0.89 34.25 2.29
CA GLU A 318 -2.25 34.42 2.79
C GLU A 318 -2.93 33.10 3.15
N ASN A 319 -2.62 32.03 2.41
CA ASN A 319 -3.18 30.69 2.64
C ASN A 319 -2.59 30.02 3.88
N ILE A 320 -1.41 30.46 4.35
CA ILE A 320 -0.70 29.89 5.49
C ILE A 320 -0.92 30.71 6.76
N ASN A 321 -1.14 32.02 6.63
CA ASN A 321 -1.28 32.91 7.78
C ASN A 321 -2.61 32.72 8.53
N ASN A 322 -2.99 31.47 8.75
CA ASN A 322 -4.18 31.05 9.50
C ASN A 322 -3.82 29.90 10.44
N VAL A 323 -4.67 29.64 11.41
CA VAL A 323 -4.57 28.42 12.23
C VAL A 323 -4.93 27.23 11.36
N LEU A 324 -3.96 26.33 11.08
CA LEU A 324 -4.12 25.23 10.18
C LEU A 324 -4.95 24.10 10.83
N ASN A 325 -6.13 23.86 10.31
CA ASN A 325 -6.95 22.70 10.62
C ASN A 325 -6.94 21.70 9.44
N LYS A 326 -7.49 20.50 9.64
CA LYS A 326 -7.52 19.44 8.63
C LYS A 326 -8.02 19.91 7.25
N LYS A 327 -9.07 20.77 7.22
CA LYS A 327 -9.64 21.28 5.97
C LYS A 327 -8.70 22.26 5.26
N LEU A 328 -8.08 23.15 6.03
CA LEU A 328 -7.12 24.13 5.48
C LEU A 328 -5.85 23.45 4.98
N ILE A 329 -5.36 22.43 5.69
CA ILE A 329 -4.19 21.64 5.24
C ILE A 329 -4.49 20.94 3.90
N SER A 330 -5.66 20.30 3.77
CA SER A 330 -6.07 19.66 2.51
C SER A 330 -6.18 20.69 1.38
N LYS A 331 -6.76 21.86 1.65
CA LYS A 331 -6.82 22.97 0.70
C LYS A 331 -5.44 23.48 0.31
N LEU A 332 -4.51 23.56 1.26
CA LEU A 332 -3.14 24.00 1.02
C LEU A 332 -2.40 23.02 0.09
N VAL A 333 -2.57 21.73 0.28
CA VAL A 333 -1.99 20.69 -0.60
C VAL A 333 -2.61 20.77 -2.01
N ASP A 334 -3.94 20.98 -2.12
CA ASP A 334 -4.61 21.15 -3.42
C ASP A 334 -4.12 22.39 -4.18
N ILE A 335 -4.02 23.54 -3.49
CA ILE A 335 -3.48 24.76 -4.07
C ILE A 335 -2.02 24.57 -4.54
N SER A 336 -1.20 23.90 -3.72
CA SER A 336 0.18 23.58 -4.07
C SER A 336 0.22 22.72 -5.34
N TYR A 337 -0.60 21.68 -5.43
CA TYR A 337 -0.65 20.82 -6.61
C TYR A 337 -1.04 21.57 -7.88
N ARG A 338 -2.07 22.43 -7.80
CA ARG A 338 -2.59 23.17 -8.94
C ARG A 338 -1.66 24.29 -9.41
N LYS A 339 -0.98 24.98 -8.51
CA LYS A 339 -0.12 26.13 -8.83
C LYS A 339 1.35 25.76 -9.00
N ALA A 340 1.89 24.91 -8.14
CA ALA A 340 3.31 24.58 -8.10
C ALA A 340 3.65 23.25 -8.81
N GLY A 341 2.64 22.43 -9.12
CA GLY A 341 2.78 21.16 -9.84
C GLY A 341 3.19 19.99 -8.94
N LEU A 342 3.21 18.79 -9.54
CA LEU A 342 3.40 17.50 -8.85
C LEU A 342 4.65 17.47 -7.98
N LYS A 343 5.82 17.72 -8.56
CA LYS A 343 7.13 17.56 -7.91
C LYS A 343 7.28 18.43 -6.66
N LYS A 344 6.91 19.71 -6.76
CA LYS A 344 7.00 20.65 -5.64
C LYS A 344 6.02 20.29 -4.53
N THR A 345 4.83 19.79 -4.88
CA THR A 345 3.83 19.36 -3.90
C THR A 345 4.27 18.13 -3.11
N VAL A 346 4.93 17.16 -3.75
CA VAL A 346 5.49 15.98 -3.05
C VAL A 346 6.55 16.41 -2.05
N ILE A 347 7.49 17.28 -2.46
CA ILE A 347 8.54 17.78 -1.58
C ILE A 347 7.92 18.57 -0.41
N PHE A 348 6.93 19.40 -0.70
CA PHE A 348 6.20 20.15 0.33
C PHE A 348 5.49 19.24 1.33
N ALA A 349 4.81 18.17 0.86
CA ALA A 349 4.13 17.22 1.74
C ALA A 349 5.11 16.48 2.65
N ASP A 350 6.26 16.04 2.13
CA ASP A 350 7.32 15.42 2.90
C ASP A 350 7.87 16.38 3.97
N GLN A 351 8.18 17.61 3.57
CA GLN A 351 8.70 18.64 4.48
C GLN A 351 7.68 19.04 5.55
N LEU A 352 6.39 19.09 5.19
CA LEU A 352 5.31 19.40 6.13
C LEU A 352 5.21 18.35 7.23
N MET A 353 5.44 17.08 6.89
CA MET A 353 5.50 16.00 7.87
C MET A 353 6.74 16.12 8.76
N TYR A 354 7.91 16.44 8.17
CA TYR A 354 9.15 16.61 8.96
C TYR A 354 9.15 17.81 9.87
N CYS A 355 8.40 18.87 9.54
CA CYS A 355 8.28 20.05 10.39
C CYS A 355 7.82 19.73 11.82
N LEU A 356 7.09 18.63 11.99
CA LEU A 356 6.63 18.17 13.32
C LEU A 356 7.72 17.55 14.17
N LEU A 357 8.82 17.10 13.57
CA LEU A 357 9.96 16.57 14.32
C LEU A 357 10.71 17.68 15.09
N TYR A 358 10.43 18.96 14.79
CA TYR A 358 10.99 20.14 15.45
C TYR A 358 10.10 20.72 16.57
N THR A 359 8.87 20.20 16.72
CA THR A 359 7.92 20.59 17.77
C THR A 359 7.71 19.48 18.78
#